data_ea43ec53f5b5dc2b01951e3658b17e63
#
_entry.id   ea43ec53f5b5dc2b01951e3658b17e63
#
_cell.length_a   1.000
_cell.length_b   1.000
_cell.length_c   1.000
_cell.angle_alpha   90.00
_cell.angle_beta   90.00
_cell.angle_gamma   90.00
#
_symmetry.space_group_name_H-M   'P 1'
#
loop_
_entity.id
_entity.type
_entity.pdbx_description
1 polymer ?
#
loop_
_entity_poly.entity_id
_entity_poly.type
_entity_poly.pdbx_seq_one_letter_code
_entity_poly.pdbx_strand_id
1 'polypeptide(L)'
;EVADLTMREIRSRIDALQKEKDETIAMAQRLQADFDNYRKRNAAIRADSLEEGTRELIRSLLPVLDNFDRALENCENVDPNWVDGIKLVQKQLTGILQKNGLEELPAEGAFDAALHEAVMQEEAEGAESGTILAVFQKGYKVKDRIIRHSMVKVAK
;
A
#
# COMPACT_ATOMS: atom_id res chain seq x y z
N GLU A 1 59.85 22.68 -44.97
CA GLU A 1 58.54 23.43 -44.95
C GLU A 1 57.36 22.51 -45.20
N VAL A 2 57.34 21.66 -46.27
CA VAL A 2 56.21 20.77 -46.56
C VAL A 2 56.00 19.71 -45.43
N ALA A 3 57.08 19.11 -44.90
CA ALA A 3 57.05 18.12 -43.85
C ALA A 3 56.56 18.73 -42.49
N ASP A 4 56.86 19.99 -42.30
CA ASP A 4 56.44 20.71 -41.04
C ASP A 4 54.98 21.11 -41.09
N LEU A 5 54.44 21.43 -42.26
CA LEU A 5 53.00 21.66 -42.49
C LEU A 5 52.18 20.38 -42.29
N THR A 6 52.63 19.24 -42.83
CA THR A 6 51.97 17.95 -42.66
C THR A 6 51.98 17.47 -41.18
N MET A 7 53.05 17.72 -40.45
CA MET A 7 53.13 17.39 -39.02
C MET A 7 52.17 18.24 -38.16
N ARG A 8 51.96 19.50 -38.52
CA ARG A 8 50.99 20.38 -37.85
C ARG A 8 49.54 19.93 -38.08
N GLU A 9 49.23 19.56 -39.32
CA GLU A 9 47.90 19.03 -39.67
C GLU A 9 47.60 17.71 -38.96
N ILE A 10 48.57 16.79 -38.88
CA ILE A 10 48.43 15.54 -38.15
C ILE A 10 48.19 15.80 -36.65
N ARG A 11 48.96 16.69 -36.00
CA ARG A 11 48.75 17.05 -34.59
C ARG A 11 47.36 17.64 -34.37
N SER A 12 46.96 18.60 -35.21
CA SER A 12 45.62 19.19 -35.10
C SER A 12 44.52 18.15 -35.23
N ARG A 13 44.69 17.13 -36.11
CA ARG A 13 43.73 16.05 -36.26
C ARG A 13 43.70 15.10 -35.04
N ILE A 14 44.85 14.83 -34.46
CA ILE A 14 44.98 14.04 -33.24
C ILE A 14 44.28 14.76 -32.09
N ASP A 15 44.51 16.05 -31.90
CA ASP A 15 43.90 16.84 -30.84
C ASP A 15 42.37 16.88 -30.99
N ALA A 16 41.85 17.05 -32.23
CA ALA A 16 40.43 17.03 -32.54
C ALA A 16 39.79 15.66 -32.21
N LEU A 17 40.45 14.56 -32.63
CA LEU A 17 39.97 13.21 -32.34
C LEU A 17 40.00 12.89 -30.81
N GLN A 18 41.00 13.40 -30.13
CA GLN A 18 41.13 13.24 -28.68
C GLN A 18 39.98 13.94 -27.96
N LYS A 19 39.65 15.16 -28.34
CA LYS A 19 38.52 15.93 -27.84
C LYS A 19 37.20 15.22 -28.11
N GLU A 20 36.96 14.75 -29.34
CA GLU A 20 35.75 14.00 -29.72
C GLU A 20 35.60 12.70 -28.90
N LYS A 21 36.72 11.99 -28.70
CA LYS A 21 36.73 10.79 -27.84
C LYS A 21 36.36 11.12 -26.41
N ASP A 22 36.94 12.18 -25.83
CA ASP A 22 36.67 12.56 -24.43
C ASP A 22 35.24 13.04 -24.25
N GLU A 23 34.69 13.79 -25.23
CA GLU A 23 33.27 14.19 -25.24
C GLU A 23 32.35 12.96 -25.35
N THR A 24 32.70 11.97 -26.19
CA THR A 24 31.93 10.73 -26.33
C THR A 24 31.94 9.89 -25.04
N ILE A 25 33.10 9.78 -24.39
CA ILE A 25 33.24 9.08 -23.10
C ILE A 25 32.39 9.77 -22.04
N ALA A 26 32.47 11.10 -21.95
CA ALA A 26 31.68 11.87 -21.00
C ALA A 26 30.16 11.69 -21.23
N MET A 27 29.74 11.68 -22.49
CA MET A 27 28.34 11.40 -22.85
C MET A 27 27.91 9.98 -22.46
N ALA A 28 28.75 8.97 -22.73
CA ALA A 28 28.48 7.58 -22.38
C ALA A 28 28.37 7.39 -20.83
N GLN A 29 29.26 8.03 -20.08
CA GLN A 29 29.22 8.00 -18.62
C GLN A 29 27.93 8.64 -18.07
N ARG A 30 27.52 9.78 -18.64
CA ARG A 30 26.24 10.43 -18.26
C ARG A 30 25.05 9.53 -18.58
N LEU A 31 25.01 8.97 -19.78
CA LEU A 31 23.93 8.06 -20.20
C LEU A 31 23.85 6.82 -19.30
N GLN A 32 25.00 6.27 -18.89
CA GLN A 32 25.04 5.15 -17.96
C GLN A 32 24.45 5.54 -16.60
N ALA A 33 24.83 6.70 -16.06
CA ALA A 33 24.29 7.19 -14.80
C ALA A 33 22.78 7.43 -14.87
N ASP A 34 22.29 8.02 -15.97
CA ASP A 34 20.86 8.26 -16.20
C ASP A 34 20.09 6.93 -16.30
N PHE A 35 20.66 5.94 -16.97
CA PHE A 35 20.06 4.60 -17.09
C PHE A 35 19.97 3.89 -15.72
N ASP A 36 21.01 3.97 -14.90
CA ASP A 36 21.00 3.38 -13.56
C ASP A 36 19.97 4.07 -12.66
N ASN A 37 19.83 5.39 -12.72
CA ASN A 37 18.81 6.13 -12.02
C ASN A 37 17.40 5.76 -12.52
N TYR A 38 17.22 5.62 -13.82
CA TYR A 38 15.96 5.17 -14.42
C TYR A 38 15.58 3.76 -13.94
N ARG A 39 16.51 2.81 -13.92
CA ARG A 39 16.27 1.45 -13.42
C ARG A 39 15.84 1.44 -11.96
N LYS A 40 16.52 2.19 -11.08
CA LYS A 40 16.18 2.29 -9.66
C LYS A 40 14.78 2.86 -9.47
N ARG A 41 14.46 3.95 -10.18
CA ARG A 41 13.14 4.60 -10.10
C ARG A 41 12.03 3.68 -10.61
N ASN A 42 12.24 2.98 -11.72
CA ASN A 42 11.25 2.04 -12.24
C ASN A 42 11.01 0.84 -11.30
N ALA A 43 12.05 0.34 -10.66
CA ALA A 43 11.89 -0.74 -9.68
C ALA A 43 11.01 -0.29 -8.49
N ALA A 44 11.23 0.93 -7.99
CA ALA A 44 10.41 1.51 -6.93
C ALA A 44 8.94 1.70 -7.37
N ILE A 45 8.72 2.30 -8.55
CA ILE A 45 7.36 2.51 -9.10
C ILE A 45 6.62 1.17 -9.26
N ARG A 46 7.31 0.11 -9.72
CA ARG A 46 6.68 -1.21 -9.86
C ARG A 46 6.30 -1.81 -8.51
N ALA A 47 7.15 -1.67 -7.50
CA ALA A 47 6.85 -2.14 -6.15
C ALA A 47 5.65 -1.40 -5.56
N ASP A 48 5.62 -0.07 -5.66
CA ASP A 48 4.52 0.78 -5.19
C ASP A 48 3.21 0.45 -5.91
N SER A 49 3.26 0.23 -7.23
CA SER A 49 2.08 -0.13 -8.01
C SER A 49 1.50 -1.49 -7.63
N LEU A 50 2.37 -2.47 -7.32
CA LEU A 50 1.94 -3.79 -6.85
C LEU A 50 1.28 -3.69 -5.47
N GLU A 51 1.85 -2.90 -4.57
CA GLU A 51 1.27 -2.69 -3.25
C GLU A 51 -0.08 -1.97 -3.32
N GLU A 52 -0.20 -0.95 -4.18
CA GLU A 52 -1.47 -0.24 -4.39
C GLU A 52 -2.54 -1.18 -4.97
N GLY A 53 -2.19 -1.98 -5.99
CA GLY A 53 -3.10 -2.97 -6.55
C GLY A 53 -3.55 -4.01 -5.52
N THR A 54 -2.65 -4.44 -4.63
CA THR A 54 -2.99 -5.36 -3.54
C THR A 54 -3.96 -4.71 -2.55
N ARG A 55 -3.72 -3.44 -2.15
CA ARG A 55 -4.62 -2.69 -1.26
C ARG A 55 -6.01 -2.53 -1.85
N GLU A 56 -6.10 -2.17 -3.13
CA GLU A 56 -7.37 -1.98 -3.82
C GLU A 56 -8.15 -3.29 -3.93
N LEU A 57 -7.47 -4.40 -4.25
CA LEU A 57 -8.09 -5.73 -4.25
C LEU A 57 -8.63 -6.09 -2.86
N ILE A 58 -7.82 -5.93 -1.83
CA ILE A 58 -8.26 -6.22 -0.44
C ILE A 58 -9.46 -5.34 -0.07
N ARG A 59 -9.42 -4.04 -0.37
CA ARG A 59 -10.53 -3.11 -0.13
C ARG A 59 -11.82 -3.60 -0.79
N SER A 60 -11.75 -4.09 -2.03
CA SER A 60 -12.91 -4.61 -2.76
C SER A 60 -13.48 -5.90 -2.17
N LEU A 61 -12.68 -6.65 -1.39
CA LEU A 61 -13.09 -7.87 -0.70
C LEU A 61 -13.68 -7.65 0.71
N LEU A 62 -13.48 -6.47 1.31
CA LEU A 62 -14.01 -6.17 2.66
C LEU A 62 -15.53 -6.36 2.77
N PRO A 63 -16.37 -5.98 1.77
CA PRO A 63 -17.80 -6.25 1.84
C PRO A 63 -18.14 -7.74 1.97
N VAL A 64 -17.28 -8.63 1.47
CA VAL A 64 -17.48 -10.09 1.64
C VAL A 64 -17.28 -10.49 3.09
N LEU A 65 -16.25 -9.96 3.76
CA LEU A 65 -16.04 -10.18 5.21
C LEU A 65 -17.22 -9.64 6.03
N ASP A 66 -17.70 -8.42 5.72
CA ASP A 66 -18.85 -7.84 6.41
C ASP A 66 -20.12 -8.70 6.24
N ASN A 67 -20.32 -9.30 5.07
CA ASN A 67 -21.43 -10.21 4.83
C ASN A 67 -21.30 -11.51 5.61
N PHE A 68 -20.08 -12.04 5.79
CA PHE A 68 -19.86 -13.18 6.68
C PHE A 68 -20.17 -12.83 8.13
N ASP A 69 -19.68 -11.68 8.63
CA ASP A 69 -19.98 -11.23 9.99
C ASP A 69 -21.50 -11.12 10.20
N ARG A 70 -22.20 -10.44 9.29
CA ARG A 70 -23.67 -10.29 9.35
C ARG A 70 -24.43 -11.63 9.27
N ALA A 71 -23.96 -12.56 8.44
CA ALA A 71 -24.59 -13.87 8.35
C ALA A 71 -24.44 -14.68 9.64
N LEU A 72 -23.28 -14.56 10.30
CA LEU A 72 -23.01 -15.27 11.55
C LEU A 72 -23.74 -14.63 12.76
N GLU A 73 -24.01 -13.33 12.74
CA GLU A 73 -24.80 -12.66 13.76
C GLU A 73 -26.28 -13.08 13.74
N ASN A 74 -26.80 -13.48 12.57
CA ASN A 74 -28.23 -13.78 12.36
C ASN A 74 -28.50 -15.30 12.19
N CYS A 75 -27.71 -16.17 12.79
CA CYS A 75 -27.83 -17.63 12.62
C CYS A 75 -28.49 -18.39 13.80
N GLU A 76 -29.35 -17.74 14.61
CA GLU A 76 -29.95 -18.33 15.81
C GLU A 76 -30.76 -19.62 15.56
N ASN A 77 -31.30 -19.82 14.33
CA ASN A 77 -32.13 -20.98 14.00
C ASN A 77 -31.53 -21.84 12.88
N VAL A 78 -30.19 -21.81 12.70
CA VAL A 78 -29.49 -22.53 11.66
C VAL A 78 -28.74 -23.74 12.24
N ASP A 79 -28.62 -24.83 11.45
CA ASP A 79 -27.84 -26.01 11.84
C ASP A 79 -26.42 -25.61 12.28
N PRO A 80 -25.99 -25.98 13.51
CA PRO A 80 -24.64 -25.69 14.02
C PRO A 80 -23.52 -26.14 13.08
N ASN A 81 -23.66 -27.28 12.42
CA ASN A 81 -22.64 -27.77 11.47
C ASN A 81 -22.48 -26.86 10.26
N TRP A 82 -23.57 -26.28 9.78
CA TRP A 82 -23.55 -25.30 8.70
C TRP A 82 -22.87 -24.01 9.12
N VAL A 83 -23.19 -23.51 10.32
CA VAL A 83 -22.58 -22.31 10.93
C VAL A 83 -21.06 -22.50 11.07
N ASP A 84 -20.63 -23.68 11.56
CA ASP A 84 -19.21 -23.98 11.72
C ASP A 84 -18.47 -24.06 10.37
N GLY A 85 -19.15 -24.58 9.33
CA GLY A 85 -18.63 -24.55 7.97
C GLY A 85 -18.39 -23.13 7.45
N ILE A 86 -19.34 -22.23 7.66
CA ILE A 86 -19.20 -20.81 7.25
C ILE A 86 -18.09 -20.10 8.05
N LYS A 87 -18.01 -20.33 9.38
CA LYS A 87 -16.90 -19.79 10.19
C LYS A 87 -15.54 -20.25 9.69
N LEU A 88 -15.41 -21.50 9.24
CA LEU A 88 -14.17 -22.03 8.69
C LEU A 88 -13.78 -21.29 7.40
N VAL A 89 -14.74 -21.08 6.51
CA VAL A 89 -14.51 -20.34 5.24
C VAL A 89 -14.10 -18.91 5.52
N GLN A 90 -14.81 -18.21 6.43
CA GLN A 90 -14.46 -16.85 6.85
C GLN A 90 -13.03 -16.78 7.43
N LYS A 91 -12.70 -17.73 8.33
CA LYS A 91 -11.36 -17.82 8.93
C LYS A 91 -10.27 -18.04 7.89
N GLN A 92 -10.52 -18.88 6.89
CA GLN A 92 -9.57 -19.11 5.79
C GLN A 92 -9.38 -17.85 4.96
N LEU A 93 -10.45 -17.17 4.59
CA LEU A 93 -10.38 -15.90 3.83
C LEU A 93 -9.61 -14.84 4.62
N THR A 94 -9.99 -14.62 5.87
CA THR A 94 -9.29 -13.66 6.76
C THR A 94 -7.81 -14.00 6.89
N GLY A 95 -7.46 -15.27 7.05
CA GLY A 95 -6.07 -15.72 7.14
C GLY A 95 -5.26 -15.47 5.85
N ILE A 96 -5.90 -15.59 4.69
CA ILE A 96 -5.26 -15.25 3.40
C ILE A 96 -5.02 -13.75 3.31
N LEU A 97 -6.00 -12.94 3.67
CA LEU A 97 -5.89 -11.48 3.65
C LEU A 97 -4.84 -10.97 4.64
N GLN A 98 -4.78 -11.55 5.84
CA GLN A 98 -3.75 -11.26 6.85
C GLN A 98 -2.33 -11.57 6.34
N LYS A 99 -2.14 -12.67 5.63
CA LYS A 99 -0.84 -12.97 4.98
C LYS A 99 -0.45 -11.94 3.93
N ASN A 100 -1.41 -11.23 3.36
CA ASN A 100 -1.19 -10.12 2.43
C ASN A 100 -1.13 -8.75 3.13
N GLY A 101 -1.05 -8.75 4.46
CA GLY A 101 -0.83 -7.55 5.27
C GLY A 101 -2.10 -6.87 5.77
N LEU A 102 -3.28 -7.52 5.69
CA LEU A 102 -4.52 -7.01 6.30
C LEU A 102 -4.42 -7.11 7.83
N GLU A 103 -4.70 -6.00 8.50
CA GLU A 103 -4.84 -5.93 9.96
C GLU A 103 -6.13 -5.20 10.33
N GLU A 104 -6.86 -5.74 11.30
CA GLU A 104 -8.05 -5.09 11.87
C GLU A 104 -7.62 -3.92 12.76
N LEU A 105 -8.31 -2.79 12.64
CA LEU A 105 -8.07 -1.64 13.52
C LEU A 105 -8.67 -1.90 14.89
N PRO A 106 -7.97 -1.56 15.99
CA PRO A 106 -8.54 -1.65 17.32
C PRO A 106 -9.76 -0.72 17.39
N ALA A 107 -10.87 -1.21 17.93
CA ALA A 107 -12.11 -0.45 18.05
C ALA A 107 -12.71 -0.64 19.45
N GLU A 108 -11.86 -0.56 20.47
CA GLU A 108 -12.22 -0.65 21.88
C GLU A 108 -11.68 0.57 22.64
N GLY A 109 -12.41 0.99 23.68
CA GLY A 109 -11.99 2.10 24.55
C GLY A 109 -12.33 3.47 23.97
N ALA A 110 -11.37 4.39 23.94
CA ALA A 110 -11.58 5.77 23.50
C ALA A 110 -11.64 5.89 21.97
N PHE A 111 -12.51 6.77 21.49
CA PHE A 111 -12.59 7.12 20.07
C PHE A 111 -11.31 7.84 19.60
N ASP A 112 -10.78 7.40 18.49
CA ASP A 112 -9.67 8.03 17.77
C ASP A 112 -10.10 8.37 16.34
N ALA A 113 -10.16 9.66 16.01
CA ALA A 113 -10.55 10.14 14.69
C ALA A 113 -9.60 9.69 13.55
N ALA A 114 -8.38 9.25 13.88
CA ALA A 114 -7.46 8.71 12.88
C ALA A 114 -7.81 7.26 12.49
N LEU A 115 -8.52 6.52 13.35
CA LEU A 115 -8.83 5.09 13.16
C LEU A 115 -10.33 4.84 12.97
N HIS A 116 -11.17 5.69 13.53
CA HIS A 116 -12.61 5.46 13.69
C HIS A 116 -13.43 6.55 13.04
N GLU A 117 -14.62 6.17 12.58
CA GLU A 117 -15.68 7.06 12.12
C GLU A 117 -16.90 6.90 13.03
N ALA A 118 -17.23 7.95 13.79
CA ALA A 118 -18.40 7.96 14.67
C ALA A 118 -19.66 8.23 13.85
N VAL A 119 -20.48 7.19 13.65
CA VAL A 119 -21.73 7.28 12.87
C VAL A 119 -22.94 7.51 13.74
N MET A 120 -22.84 7.23 15.06
CA MET A 120 -23.92 7.41 16.03
C MET A 120 -23.34 7.80 17.39
N GLN A 121 -24.10 8.64 18.11
CA GLN A 121 -23.84 8.97 19.50
C GLN A 121 -25.04 8.55 20.33
N GLU A 122 -24.79 8.01 21.54
CA GLU A 122 -25.82 7.56 22.46
C GLU A 122 -25.43 7.94 23.89
N GLU A 123 -26.41 8.35 24.70
CA GLU A 123 -26.19 8.55 26.14
C GLU A 123 -26.07 7.19 26.82
N ALA A 124 -24.94 6.92 27.47
CA ALA A 124 -24.68 5.67 28.17
C ALA A 124 -24.31 5.97 29.62
N GLU A 125 -25.13 5.51 30.57
CA GLU A 125 -24.85 5.67 32.00
C GLU A 125 -23.56 4.93 32.38
N GLY A 126 -22.60 5.66 32.96
CA GLY A 126 -21.34 5.10 33.42
C GLY A 126 -20.22 5.04 32.36
N ALA A 127 -20.45 5.47 31.11
CA ALA A 127 -19.43 5.59 30.10
C ALA A 127 -18.91 7.04 30.00
N GLU A 128 -17.61 7.20 29.89
CA GLU A 128 -17.01 8.52 29.60
C GLU A 128 -17.36 8.97 28.19
N SER A 129 -17.58 10.28 27.99
CA SER A 129 -17.84 10.85 26.67
C SER A 129 -16.72 10.49 25.70
N GLY A 130 -17.08 10.05 24.49
CA GLY A 130 -16.13 9.60 23.48
C GLY A 130 -15.68 8.14 23.62
N THR A 131 -16.25 7.35 24.53
CA THR A 131 -15.98 5.92 24.60
C THR A 131 -16.74 5.17 23.51
N ILE A 132 -16.11 4.20 22.88
CA ILE A 132 -16.74 3.34 21.86
C ILE A 132 -17.70 2.38 22.57
N LEU A 133 -18.99 2.44 22.21
CA LEU A 133 -20.06 1.60 22.77
C LEU A 133 -20.33 0.37 21.90
N ALA A 134 -20.21 0.50 20.58
CA ALA A 134 -20.42 -0.59 19.63
C ALA A 134 -19.69 -0.35 18.33
N VAL A 135 -19.34 -1.42 17.63
CA VAL A 135 -18.75 -1.41 16.31
C VAL A 135 -19.78 -1.89 15.29
N PHE A 136 -20.20 -1.03 14.38
CA PHE A 136 -21.12 -1.39 13.29
C PHE A 136 -20.41 -2.01 12.11
N GLN A 137 -19.18 -1.57 11.85
CA GLN A 137 -18.35 -2.09 10.76
C GLN A 137 -16.89 -2.02 11.16
N LYS A 138 -16.19 -3.15 11.01
CA LYS A 138 -14.78 -3.25 11.35
C LYS A 138 -13.92 -2.43 10.39
N GLY A 139 -12.96 -1.70 10.93
CA GLY A 139 -11.95 -1.00 10.16
C GLY A 139 -10.73 -1.87 9.89
N TYR A 140 -10.04 -1.56 8.82
CA TYR A 140 -8.87 -2.33 8.40
C TYR A 140 -7.77 -1.44 7.84
N LYS A 141 -6.53 -1.85 8.07
CA LYS A 141 -5.33 -1.32 7.41
C LYS A 141 -4.62 -2.43 6.65
N VAL A 142 -3.84 -2.03 5.65
CA VAL A 142 -2.90 -2.92 4.95
C VAL A 142 -1.52 -2.33 5.13
N LYS A 143 -0.66 -3.04 5.87
CA LYS A 143 0.63 -2.52 6.35
C LYS A 143 0.39 -1.20 7.12
N ASP A 144 0.98 -0.09 6.64
CA ASP A 144 0.90 1.22 7.30
C ASP A 144 -0.26 2.11 6.81
N ARG A 145 -1.08 1.65 5.86
CA ARG A 145 -2.16 2.44 5.28
C ARG A 145 -3.53 1.93 5.67
N ILE A 146 -4.34 2.80 6.25
CA ILE A 146 -5.75 2.54 6.52
C ILE A 146 -6.50 2.48 5.21
N ILE A 147 -7.21 1.38 4.98
CA ILE A 147 -8.05 1.17 3.80
C ILE A 147 -9.54 1.38 4.10
N ARG A 148 -9.92 1.28 5.39
CA ARG A 148 -11.27 1.57 5.88
C ARG A 148 -11.22 1.85 7.38
N HIS A 149 -11.85 2.94 7.83
CA HIS A 149 -12.04 3.24 9.25
C HIS A 149 -13.10 2.33 9.87
N SER A 150 -13.01 2.07 11.17
CA SER A 150 -14.08 1.38 11.89
C SER A 150 -15.27 2.31 12.08
N MET A 151 -16.47 1.90 11.69
CA MET A 151 -17.70 2.65 11.97
C MET A 151 -18.20 2.29 13.36
N VAL A 152 -18.24 3.27 14.24
CA VAL A 152 -18.51 3.04 15.66
C VAL A 152 -19.64 3.92 16.20
N LYS A 153 -20.29 3.42 17.26
CA LYS A 153 -21.17 4.19 18.13
C LYS A 153 -20.35 4.64 19.34
N VAL A 154 -20.46 5.91 19.72
CA VAL A 154 -19.72 6.48 20.84
C VAL A 154 -20.67 7.05 21.91
N ALA A 155 -20.22 7.08 23.16
CA ALA A 155 -20.89 7.76 24.25
C ALA A 155 -20.85 9.28 24.03
N LYS A 156 -21.96 9.95 24.33
CA LYS A 156 -22.12 11.39 24.24
C LYS A 156 -21.43 12.13 25.38
#